data_7787bf503ae943b3b7c4a77aa0eac784
#
_entry.id   7787bf503ae943b3b7c4a77aa0eac784
#
_cell.length_a   1.000
_cell.length_b   1.000
_cell.length_c   1.000
_cell.angle_alpha   90.00
_cell.angle_beta   90.00
_cell.angle_gamma   90.00
#
_symmetry.space_group_name_H-M   'P 1'
#
loop_
_entity.id
_entity.type
_entity.pdbx_description
1 polymer ?
#
loop_
_entity_poly.entity_id
_entity_poly.type
_entity_poly.pdbx_seq_one_letter_code
_entity_poly.pdbx_strand_id
1 'polypeptide(L)'
;MGSADPTSVRLVSDLHLFAQRSRGDEQLPAIHRAASAADLFVLAGDTFDFKWAHQPCAESFAEDARNWLHDLVAAHPTCRFQFLLGNHDHHPALIERLDHLGAELANFTWDPWYLREGGAIFLHGDVANGYSTSTQLERYRQRCKKHKRRPGAVRNRFYDALISTKVDRGFARAMFPTKRVAERITRYLEHIGHCAQSGTRDVFFGHTHRPLSGYEHKGLRFHNAGAPIKGSPFQILEATI
;
A
#
# COMPACT_ATOMS: atom_id res chain seq x y z
N MET A 1 12.93 30.82 13.16
CA MET A 1 12.18 29.72 12.54
C MET A 1 12.78 28.45 13.10
N GLY A 2 12.11 27.82 14.08
CA GLY A 2 12.55 26.54 14.62
C GLY A 2 12.44 25.49 13.50
N SER A 3 13.53 24.76 13.22
CA SER A 3 13.44 23.55 12.44
C SER A 3 12.57 22.58 13.25
N ALA A 4 11.44 22.13 12.69
CA ALA A 4 10.73 21.02 13.27
C ALA A 4 11.71 19.84 13.37
N ASP A 5 11.64 19.07 14.46
CA ASP A 5 12.44 17.87 14.59
C ASP A 5 12.14 16.92 13.43
N PRO A 6 13.15 16.22 12.90
CA PRO A 6 12.96 15.33 11.79
C PRO A 6 12.01 14.18 12.16
N THR A 7 10.97 13.96 11.36
CA THR A 7 9.98 12.89 11.55
C THR A 7 10.52 11.55 11.09
N SER A 8 10.60 10.57 11.98
CA SER A 8 10.94 9.19 11.64
C SER A 8 9.73 8.48 11.06
N VAL A 9 9.84 8.02 9.81
CA VAL A 9 8.74 7.36 9.07
C VAL A 9 9.08 5.90 8.79
N ARG A 10 8.10 5.03 8.97
CA ARG A 10 8.15 3.63 8.52
C ARG A 10 6.97 3.37 7.59
N LEU A 11 7.20 2.52 6.58
CA LEU A 11 6.18 2.20 5.59
C LEU A 11 6.18 0.72 5.24
N VAL A 12 4.96 0.17 5.10
CA VAL A 12 4.69 -1.11 4.45
C VAL A 12 3.60 -0.93 3.40
N SER A 13 3.58 -1.80 2.40
CA SER A 13 2.52 -1.89 1.41
C SER A 13 2.26 -3.34 1.02
N ASP A 14 1.14 -3.60 0.36
CA ASP A 14 0.85 -4.88 -0.29
C ASP A 14 0.96 -6.09 0.68
N LEU A 15 0.51 -5.92 1.92
CA LEU A 15 0.50 -7.02 2.89
C LEU A 15 -0.47 -8.12 2.47
N HIS A 16 -1.55 -7.78 1.75
CA HIS A 16 -2.59 -8.70 1.28
C HIS A 16 -3.10 -9.65 2.38
N LEU A 17 -3.26 -9.12 3.60
CA LEU A 17 -3.75 -9.89 4.74
C LEU A 17 -5.06 -10.59 4.42
N PHE A 18 -5.24 -11.75 5.03
CA PHE A 18 -6.39 -12.65 4.87
C PHE A 18 -6.49 -13.32 3.49
N ALA A 19 -5.52 -13.11 2.60
CA ALA A 19 -5.38 -13.88 1.36
C ALA A 19 -4.46 -15.09 1.57
N GLN A 20 -4.81 -16.22 0.95
CA GLN A 20 -4.09 -17.50 1.10
C GLN A 20 -2.58 -17.42 0.81
N ARG A 21 -2.15 -16.49 -0.01
CA ARG A 21 -0.76 -16.33 -0.46
C ARG A 21 0.02 -15.32 0.35
N SER A 22 -0.67 -14.53 1.15
CA SER A 22 -0.03 -13.56 2.01
C SER A 22 0.86 -14.26 3.04
N ARG A 23 1.97 -13.60 3.34
CA ARG A 23 2.81 -13.80 4.51
C ARG A 23 2.87 -12.54 5.36
N GLY A 24 1.84 -11.70 5.23
CA GLY A 24 1.71 -10.46 6.00
C GLY A 24 1.69 -10.72 7.50
N ASP A 25 1.01 -11.79 7.93
CA ASP A 25 0.94 -12.18 9.34
C ASP A 25 2.33 -12.56 9.91
N GLU A 26 3.22 -13.17 9.10
CA GLU A 26 4.59 -13.47 9.50
C GLU A 26 5.41 -12.18 9.75
N GLN A 27 4.99 -11.04 9.19
CA GLN A 27 5.66 -9.74 9.34
C GLN A 27 5.19 -8.96 10.57
N LEU A 28 4.11 -9.37 11.22
CA LEU A 28 3.51 -8.62 12.32
C LEU A 28 4.51 -8.27 13.44
N PRO A 29 5.41 -9.18 13.90
CA PRO A 29 6.42 -8.81 14.89
C PRO A 29 7.40 -7.74 14.41
N ALA A 30 7.74 -7.72 13.12
CA ALA A 30 8.61 -6.70 12.54
C ALA A 30 7.88 -5.35 12.39
N ILE A 31 6.60 -5.39 12.02
CA ILE A 31 5.72 -4.22 11.93
C ILE A 31 5.58 -3.55 13.30
N HIS A 32 5.32 -4.32 14.37
CA HIS A 32 5.25 -3.79 15.73
C HIS A 32 6.58 -3.13 16.17
N ARG A 33 7.72 -3.77 15.92
CA ARG A 33 9.03 -3.16 16.22
C ARG A 33 9.25 -1.86 15.44
N ALA A 34 8.86 -1.83 14.18
CA ALA A 34 9.01 -0.64 13.34
C ALA A 34 8.08 0.49 13.79
N ALA A 35 6.84 0.19 14.17
CA ALA A 35 5.89 1.15 14.70
C ALA A 35 6.36 1.74 16.05
N SER A 36 6.95 0.91 16.92
CA SER A 36 7.52 1.38 18.20
C SER A 36 8.69 2.36 18.03
N ALA A 37 9.34 2.38 16.86
CA ALA A 37 10.50 3.22 16.56
C ALA A 37 10.18 4.34 15.56
N ALA A 38 8.91 4.64 15.33
CA ALA A 38 8.45 5.61 14.34
C ALA A 38 7.55 6.68 14.94
N ASP A 39 7.67 7.90 14.43
CA ASP A 39 6.72 8.98 14.68
C ASP A 39 5.48 8.83 13.77
N LEU A 40 5.69 8.26 12.57
CA LEU A 40 4.66 8.02 11.57
C LEU A 40 4.83 6.62 10.95
N PHE A 41 3.77 5.82 10.97
CA PHE A 41 3.71 4.52 10.29
C PHE A 41 2.69 4.57 9.16
N VAL A 42 3.13 4.30 7.92
CA VAL A 42 2.26 4.35 6.73
C VAL A 42 1.95 2.95 6.23
N LEU A 43 0.65 2.62 6.17
CA LEU A 43 0.12 1.44 5.48
C LEU A 43 -0.30 1.88 4.08
N ALA A 44 0.55 1.64 3.08
CA ALA A 44 0.44 2.26 1.76
C ALA A 44 -0.38 1.42 0.75
N GLY A 45 -1.54 0.97 1.18
CA GLY A 45 -2.54 0.29 0.34
C GLY A 45 -2.29 -1.20 0.13
N ASP A 46 -3.35 -1.87 -0.31
CA ASP A 46 -3.42 -3.33 -0.43
C ASP A 46 -2.97 -4.06 0.86
N THR A 47 -3.29 -3.43 2.01
CA THR A 47 -3.09 -4.04 3.31
C THR A 47 -3.96 -5.27 3.47
N PHE A 48 -5.21 -5.19 2.99
CA PHE A 48 -6.18 -6.28 3.00
C PHE A 48 -6.57 -6.69 1.58
N ASP A 49 -6.91 -7.96 1.39
CA ASP A 49 -7.26 -8.47 0.06
C ASP A 49 -8.70 -8.96 -0.04
N PHE A 50 -9.63 -8.03 -0.31
CA PHE A 50 -11.05 -8.35 -0.52
C PHE A 50 -11.32 -9.24 -1.75
N LYS A 51 -10.37 -9.33 -2.67
CA LYS A 51 -10.54 -10.12 -3.90
C LYS A 51 -10.27 -11.61 -3.70
N TRP A 52 -9.30 -11.94 -2.84
CA TRP A 52 -8.83 -13.31 -2.63
C TRP A 52 -9.09 -13.83 -1.20
N ALA A 53 -9.89 -13.09 -0.43
CA ALA A 53 -10.24 -13.42 0.94
C ALA A 53 -11.02 -14.73 1.07
N HIS A 54 -10.84 -15.38 2.22
CA HIS A 54 -11.56 -16.60 2.59
C HIS A 54 -12.88 -16.34 3.30
N GLN A 55 -13.09 -15.13 3.81
CA GLN A 55 -14.27 -14.77 4.60
C GLN A 55 -15.57 -14.91 3.79
N PRO A 56 -16.69 -15.25 4.44
CA PRO A 56 -17.95 -15.52 3.77
C PRO A 56 -18.59 -14.29 3.15
N CYS A 57 -18.41 -13.11 3.75
CA CYS A 57 -18.97 -11.85 3.24
C CYS A 57 -18.01 -10.67 3.45
N ALA A 58 -18.29 -9.55 2.79
CA ALA A 58 -17.45 -8.36 2.86
C ALA A 58 -17.53 -7.66 4.22
N GLU A 59 -18.66 -7.74 4.89
CA GLU A 59 -18.90 -7.13 6.20
C GLU A 59 -18.05 -7.82 7.28
N SER A 60 -18.05 -9.16 7.35
CA SER A 60 -17.20 -9.90 8.29
C SER A 60 -15.72 -9.69 7.99
N PHE A 61 -15.34 -9.60 6.70
CA PHE A 61 -13.98 -9.28 6.32
C PHE A 61 -13.56 -7.88 6.78
N ALA A 62 -14.44 -6.88 6.60
CA ALA A 62 -14.16 -5.51 7.01
C ALA A 62 -14.06 -5.38 8.54
N GLU A 63 -14.82 -6.19 9.29
CA GLU A 63 -14.73 -6.23 10.74
C GLU A 63 -13.40 -6.85 11.22
N ASP A 64 -12.97 -7.97 10.60
CA ASP A 64 -11.65 -8.56 10.88
C ASP A 64 -10.52 -7.57 10.56
N ALA A 65 -10.62 -6.84 9.45
CA ALA A 65 -9.65 -5.81 9.05
C ALA A 65 -9.63 -4.64 10.05
N ARG A 66 -10.79 -4.17 10.50
CA ARG A 66 -10.92 -3.13 11.53
C ARG A 66 -10.27 -3.57 12.84
N ASN A 67 -10.54 -4.80 13.29
CA ASN A 67 -9.97 -5.31 14.53
C ASN A 67 -8.46 -5.42 14.45
N TRP A 68 -7.92 -5.93 13.33
CA TRP A 68 -6.47 -5.98 13.10
C TRP A 68 -5.83 -4.58 13.15
N LEU A 69 -6.45 -3.58 12.51
CA LEU A 69 -5.97 -2.18 12.55
C LEU A 69 -6.05 -1.60 13.94
N HIS A 70 -7.17 -1.80 14.63
CA HIS A 70 -7.37 -1.33 15.99
C HIS A 70 -6.27 -1.85 16.92
N ASP A 71 -6.02 -3.16 16.90
CA ASP A 71 -5.02 -3.79 17.76
C ASP A 71 -3.61 -3.27 17.48
N LEU A 72 -3.25 -3.10 16.19
CA LEU A 72 -1.97 -2.53 15.80
C LEU A 72 -1.82 -1.09 16.27
N VAL A 73 -2.82 -0.23 16.03
CA VAL A 73 -2.76 1.21 16.32
C VAL A 73 -2.79 1.46 17.82
N ALA A 74 -3.68 0.78 18.56
CA ALA A 74 -3.82 0.91 20.00
C ALA A 74 -2.57 0.46 20.77
N ALA A 75 -1.82 -0.52 20.23
CA ALA A 75 -0.56 -0.96 20.81
C ALA A 75 0.57 0.10 20.71
N HIS A 76 0.42 1.14 19.90
CA HIS A 76 1.46 2.15 19.65
C HIS A 76 0.90 3.58 19.74
N PRO A 77 0.47 4.05 20.93
CA PRO A 77 -0.25 5.32 21.09
C PRO A 77 0.57 6.56 20.76
N THR A 78 1.90 6.45 20.74
CA THR A 78 2.82 7.56 20.41
C THR A 78 3.15 7.66 18.92
N CYS A 79 2.86 6.59 18.15
CA CYS A 79 3.07 6.56 16.70
C CYS A 79 1.79 7.01 15.99
N ARG A 80 1.90 7.95 15.06
CA ARG A 80 0.80 8.30 14.14
C ARG A 80 0.68 7.21 13.06
N PHE A 81 -0.52 6.75 12.78
CA PHE A 81 -0.79 5.80 11.70
C PHE A 81 -1.55 6.48 10.56
N GLN A 82 -1.04 6.29 9.36
CA GLN A 82 -1.73 6.69 8.13
C GLN A 82 -2.04 5.45 7.30
N PHE A 83 -3.33 5.20 7.05
CA PHE A 83 -3.77 4.17 6.13
C PHE A 83 -4.11 4.78 4.77
N LEU A 84 -3.57 4.20 3.70
CA LEU A 84 -3.91 4.57 2.32
C LEU A 84 -4.63 3.40 1.66
N LEU A 85 -5.66 3.69 0.87
CA LEU A 85 -6.36 2.65 0.12
C LEU A 85 -5.57 2.22 -1.12
N GLY A 86 -5.53 0.92 -1.36
CA GLY A 86 -5.12 0.33 -2.63
C GLY A 86 -6.30 -0.16 -3.46
N ASN A 87 -6.04 -0.91 -4.51
CA ASN A 87 -7.09 -1.44 -5.38
C ASN A 87 -7.73 -2.74 -4.86
N HIS A 88 -7.11 -3.43 -3.91
CA HIS A 88 -7.64 -4.63 -3.28
C HIS A 88 -8.46 -4.34 -2.03
N ASP A 89 -8.20 -3.26 -1.33
CA ASP A 89 -8.89 -2.87 -0.10
C ASP A 89 -9.84 -1.65 -0.28
N HIS A 90 -9.98 -1.10 -1.47
CA HIS A 90 -10.94 -0.05 -1.78
C HIS A 90 -12.39 -0.60 -1.82
N HIS A 91 -12.96 -0.89 -0.65
CA HIS A 91 -14.29 -1.47 -0.49
C HIS A 91 -15.16 -0.63 0.46
N PRO A 92 -16.47 -0.37 0.16
CA PRO A 92 -17.33 0.46 1.01
C PRO A 92 -17.40 0.00 2.47
N ALA A 93 -17.52 -1.30 2.70
CA ALA A 93 -17.56 -1.83 4.06
C ALA A 93 -16.28 -1.55 4.85
N LEU A 94 -15.09 -1.56 4.20
CA LEU A 94 -13.85 -1.18 4.87
C LEU A 94 -13.80 0.32 5.11
N ILE A 95 -14.18 1.13 4.13
CA ILE A 95 -14.18 2.61 4.24
C ILE A 95 -15.01 3.05 5.44
N GLU A 96 -16.20 2.49 5.61
CA GLU A 96 -17.05 2.75 6.78
C GLU A 96 -16.34 2.41 8.11
N ARG A 97 -15.60 1.29 8.16
CA ARG A 97 -14.83 0.89 9.36
C ARG A 97 -13.62 1.80 9.60
N LEU A 98 -12.97 2.30 8.54
CA LEU A 98 -11.87 3.26 8.64
C LEU A 98 -12.35 4.61 9.20
N ASP A 99 -13.54 5.10 8.78
CA ASP A 99 -14.16 6.30 9.32
C ASP A 99 -14.42 6.17 10.83
N HIS A 100 -15.00 5.03 11.25
CA HIS A 100 -15.24 4.77 12.67
C HIS A 100 -13.93 4.68 13.46
N LEU A 101 -12.91 3.99 12.93
CA LEU A 101 -11.62 3.84 13.58
C LEU A 101 -10.90 5.19 13.73
N GLY A 102 -10.98 6.07 12.72
CA GLY A 102 -10.42 7.42 12.77
C GLY A 102 -11.12 8.33 13.78
N ALA A 103 -12.41 8.08 14.06
CA ALA A 103 -13.14 8.77 15.13
C ALA A 103 -12.81 8.22 16.54
N GLU A 104 -12.42 6.95 16.64
CA GLU A 104 -12.12 6.24 17.87
C GLU A 104 -10.66 6.45 18.33
N LEU A 105 -9.68 6.40 17.42
CA LEU A 105 -8.26 6.44 17.71
C LEU A 105 -7.62 7.74 17.21
N ALA A 106 -7.23 8.62 18.13
CA ALA A 106 -6.67 9.94 17.82
C ALA A 106 -5.34 9.90 17.02
N ASN A 107 -4.63 8.77 17.07
CA ASN A 107 -3.38 8.55 16.34
C ASN A 107 -3.55 7.79 15.01
N PHE A 108 -4.79 7.61 14.55
CA PHE A 108 -5.10 6.95 13.26
C PHE A 108 -5.82 7.91 12.32
N THR A 109 -5.33 7.95 11.07
CA THR A 109 -5.97 8.65 9.95
C THR A 109 -5.92 7.80 8.69
N TRP A 110 -6.78 8.08 7.71
CA TRP A 110 -6.76 7.41 6.43
C TRP A 110 -7.05 8.36 5.28
N ASP A 111 -6.59 8.02 4.07
CA ASP A 111 -6.87 8.75 2.84
C ASP A 111 -6.99 7.77 1.67
N PRO A 112 -7.91 7.99 0.73
CA PRO A 112 -8.06 7.09 -0.41
C PRO A 112 -6.90 7.15 -1.41
N TRP A 113 -6.06 8.21 -1.41
CA TRP A 113 -5.16 8.48 -2.50
C TRP A 113 -3.69 8.55 -2.12
N TYR A 114 -3.34 9.47 -1.23
CA TYR A 114 -1.95 9.73 -0.85
C TYR A 114 -1.84 10.47 0.47
N LEU A 115 -0.66 10.41 1.05
CA LEU A 115 -0.21 11.31 2.11
C LEU A 115 0.98 12.11 1.59
N ARG A 116 1.03 13.41 1.87
CA ARG A 116 2.24 14.22 1.74
C ARG A 116 2.73 14.65 3.11
N GLU A 117 3.99 14.33 3.41
CA GLU A 117 4.66 14.76 4.65
C GLU A 117 6.02 15.37 4.26
N GLY A 118 6.21 16.66 4.53
CA GLY A 118 7.42 17.37 4.13
C GLY A 118 7.74 17.25 2.64
N GLY A 119 8.93 16.73 2.33
CA GLY A 119 9.40 16.47 0.97
C GLY A 119 9.07 15.07 0.45
N ALA A 120 8.32 14.25 1.19
CA ALA A 120 7.94 12.91 0.78
C ALA A 120 6.45 12.82 0.43
N ILE A 121 6.14 11.93 -0.53
CA ILE A 121 4.77 11.56 -0.86
C ILE A 121 4.64 10.03 -0.82
N PHE A 122 3.54 9.56 -0.23
CA PHE A 122 3.19 8.16 -0.05
C PHE A 122 1.89 7.89 -0.80
N LEU A 123 1.85 6.85 -1.60
CA LEU A 123 0.66 6.44 -2.34
C LEU A 123 0.68 4.93 -2.59
N HIS A 124 -0.48 4.32 -2.88
CA HIS A 124 -0.48 2.89 -3.21
C HIS A 124 0.32 2.58 -4.48
N GLY A 125 0.17 3.37 -5.53
CA GLY A 125 0.96 3.20 -6.75
C GLY A 125 0.23 2.50 -7.90
N ASP A 126 -1.05 2.21 -7.80
CA ASP A 126 -1.89 1.63 -8.87
C ASP A 126 -2.05 2.56 -10.10
N VAL A 127 -1.67 3.83 -9.97
CA VAL A 127 -1.45 4.77 -11.10
C VAL A 127 -0.39 4.25 -12.09
N ALA A 128 0.51 3.37 -11.66
CA ALA A 128 1.49 2.68 -12.52
C ALA A 128 0.84 1.83 -13.62
N ASN A 129 -0.45 1.50 -13.51
CA ASN A 129 -1.23 0.86 -14.58
C ASN A 129 -1.51 1.80 -15.77
N GLY A 130 -1.18 3.10 -15.65
CA GLY A 130 -1.33 4.09 -16.73
C GLY A 130 -2.46 5.09 -16.52
N TYR A 131 -2.98 5.19 -15.31
CA TYR A 131 -3.98 6.19 -14.95
C TYR A 131 -3.27 7.48 -14.52
N SER A 132 -3.54 8.57 -15.26
CA SER A 132 -2.87 9.86 -15.05
C SER A 132 -3.72 10.89 -14.30
N THR A 133 -4.98 10.57 -14.02
CA THR A 133 -5.90 11.45 -13.28
C THR A 133 -6.61 10.70 -12.16
N SER A 134 -6.99 11.42 -11.10
CA SER A 134 -7.75 10.85 -9.96
C SER A 134 -9.08 10.22 -10.43
N THR A 135 -9.76 10.82 -11.40
CA THR A 135 -11.02 10.28 -11.96
C THR A 135 -10.80 8.92 -12.68
N GLN A 136 -9.69 8.77 -13.41
CA GLN A 136 -9.36 7.50 -14.07
C GLN A 136 -9.03 6.42 -13.04
N LEU A 137 -8.27 6.79 -12.00
CA LEU A 137 -7.90 5.91 -10.90
C LEU A 137 -9.13 5.45 -10.11
N GLU A 138 -10.05 6.36 -9.79
CA GLU A 138 -11.32 6.04 -9.14
C GLU A 138 -12.13 5.03 -9.97
N ARG A 139 -12.30 5.28 -11.27
CA ARG A 139 -13.00 4.35 -12.16
C ARG A 139 -12.35 2.97 -12.21
N TYR A 140 -11.02 2.91 -12.15
CA TYR A 140 -10.29 1.64 -12.07
C TYR A 140 -10.60 0.91 -10.77
N ARG A 141 -10.48 1.56 -9.62
CA ARG A 141 -10.77 0.97 -8.31
C ARG A 141 -12.23 0.52 -8.19
N GLN A 142 -13.18 1.28 -8.75
CA GLN A 142 -14.60 0.87 -8.82
C GLN A 142 -14.80 -0.40 -9.65
N ARG A 143 -14.02 -0.61 -10.72
CA ARG A 143 -14.07 -1.86 -11.50
C ARG A 143 -13.51 -3.04 -10.70
N CYS A 144 -12.45 -2.82 -9.93
CA CYS A 144 -11.87 -3.86 -9.07
C CYS A 144 -12.88 -4.40 -8.06
N LYS A 145 -13.81 -3.57 -7.54
CA LYS A 145 -14.91 -4.00 -6.67
C LYS A 145 -15.87 -4.97 -7.36
N LYS A 146 -16.16 -4.79 -8.66
CA LYS A 146 -17.16 -5.58 -9.40
C LYS A 146 -16.69 -7.00 -9.74
N HIS A 147 -15.39 -7.26 -9.74
CA HIS A 147 -14.81 -8.54 -10.14
C HIS A 147 -14.75 -9.59 -9.01
N LYS A 148 -15.71 -9.57 -8.08
CA LYS A 148 -15.84 -10.52 -6.98
C LYS A 148 -16.41 -11.88 -7.44
N ARG A 149 -15.69 -12.62 -8.28
CA ARG A 149 -15.88 -14.07 -8.36
C ARG A 149 -14.71 -14.72 -7.65
N ARG A 150 -15.01 -15.40 -6.53
CA ARG A 150 -14.05 -16.31 -5.89
C ARG A 150 -13.52 -17.24 -6.97
N PRO A 151 -12.23 -17.26 -7.28
CA PRO A 151 -11.69 -18.23 -8.21
C PRO A 151 -11.90 -19.62 -7.60
N GLY A 152 -12.44 -20.57 -8.37
CA GLY A 152 -12.58 -21.93 -7.90
C GLY A 152 -11.21 -22.53 -7.50
N ALA A 153 -11.22 -23.51 -6.60
CA ALA A 153 -10.01 -24.15 -6.06
C ALA A 153 -9.04 -24.63 -7.15
N VAL A 154 -9.53 -25.05 -8.32
CA VAL A 154 -8.73 -25.48 -9.46
C VAL A 154 -7.93 -24.31 -10.06
N ARG A 155 -8.56 -23.12 -10.21
CA ARG A 155 -7.89 -21.93 -10.75
C ARG A 155 -6.84 -21.38 -9.78
N ASN A 156 -7.09 -21.50 -8.49
CA ASN A 156 -6.09 -21.16 -7.46
C ASN A 156 -4.89 -22.07 -7.51
N ARG A 157 -5.08 -23.41 -7.64
CA ARG A 157 -3.99 -24.39 -7.79
C ARG A 157 -3.18 -24.16 -9.06
N PHE A 158 -3.83 -23.86 -10.20
CA PHE A 158 -3.13 -23.58 -11.45
C PHE A 158 -2.28 -22.29 -11.35
N TYR A 159 -2.81 -21.26 -10.71
CA TYR A 159 -2.08 -20.02 -10.48
C TYR A 159 -0.95 -20.21 -9.45
N ASP A 160 -1.12 -21.07 -8.44
CA ASP A 160 -0.07 -21.44 -7.48
C ASP A 160 1.08 -22.19 -8.16
N ALA A 161 0.77 -23.08 -9.08
CA ALA A 161 1.77 -23.77 -9.89
C ALA A 161 2.55 -22.79 -10.80
N LEU A 162 1.87 -21.80 -11.37
CA LEU A 162 2.50 -20.76 -12.21
C LEU A 162 3.45 -19.88 -11.40
N ILE A 163 3.05 -19.46 -10.19
CA ILE A 163 3.88 -18.65 -9.27
C ILE A 163 5.11 -19.43 -8.78
N SER A 164 4.99 -20.75 -8.58
CA SER A 164 6.10 -21.59 -8.10
C SER A 164 7.26 -21.68 -9.11
N THR A 165 7.04 -21.35 -10.38
CA THR A 165 8.01 -21.56 -11.49
C THR A 165 8.96 -20.40 -11.76
N LYS A 166 9.06 -19.34 -10.89
CA LYS A 166 9.87 -18.12 -11.11
C LYS A 166 9.47 -17.30 -12.38
N VAL A 167 8.54 -17.80 -13.20
CA VAL A 167 8.02 -17.09 -14.38
C VAL A 167 7.33 -15.80 -13.99
N ASP A 168 6.75 -15.76 -12.78
CA ASP A 168 6.08 -14.60 -12.19
C ASP A 168 7.02 -13.38 -12.05
N ARG A 169 8.27 -13.59 -11.65
CA ARG A 169 9.27 -12.50 -11.53
C ARG A 169 9.65 -11.89 -12.87
N GLY A 170 9.74 -12.70 -13.92
CA GLY A 170 10.01 -12.26 -15.29
C GLY A 170 8.81 -11.48 -15.85
N PHE A 171 7.61 -11.99 -15.64
CA PHE A 171 6.36 -11.38 -16.07
C PHE A 171 6.11 -10.03 -15.39
N ALA A 172 6.26 -9.94 -14.06
CA ALA A 172 6.15 -8.68 -13.32
C ALA A 172 7.20 -7.65 -13.79
N ARG A 173 8.43 -8.09 -14.10
CA ARG A 173 9.47 -7.21 -14.69
C ARG A 173 9.07 -6.69 -16.06
N ALA A 174 8.48 -7.53 -16.90
CA ALA A 174 8.03 -7.17 -18.25
C ALA A 174 6.82 -6.22 -18.20
N MET A 175 5.87 -6.46 -17.28
CA MET A 175 4.67 -5.61 -17.14
C MET A 175 4.96 -4.24 -16.53
N PHE A 176 5.87 -4.17 -15.55
CA PHE A 176 6.20 -2.94 -14.82
C PHE A 176 7.70 -2.60 -14.91
N PRO A 177 8.24 -2.21 -16.07
CA PRO A 177 9.60 -1.71 -16.16
C PRO A 177 9.75 -0.48 -15.27
N THR A 178 10.78 -0.43 -14.43
CA THR A 178 10.98 0.62 -13.42
C THR A 178 10.86 2.04 -13.98
N LYS A 179 11.48 2.28 -15.14
CA LYS A 179 11.39 3.57 -15.83
C LYS A 179 9.94 3.96 -16.15
N ARG A 180 9.15 3.03 -16.71
CA ARG A 180 7.75 3.27 -17.09
C ARG A 180 6.87 3.49 -15.85
N VAL A 181 7.12 2.78 -14.75
CA VAL A 181 6.44 2.99 -13.47
C VAL A 181 6.71 4.40 -12.96
N ALA A 182 7.98 4.80 -12.89
CA ALA A 182 8.39 6.13 -12.47
C ALA A 182 7.77 7.23 -13.35
N GLU A 183 7.81 7.07 -14.68
CA GLU A 183 7.19 8.01 -15.63
C GLU A 183 5.69 8.19 -15.40
N ARG A 184 4.96 7.08 -15.12
CA ARG A 184 3.50 7.11 -14.89
C ARG A 184 3.15 7.75 -13.55
N ILE A 185 3.88 7.40 -12.49
CA ILE A 185 3.69 8.02 -11.17
C ILE A 185 4.03 9.51 -11.26
N THR A 186 5.16 9.90 -11.87
CA THR A 186 5.52 11.31 -12.05
C THR A 186 4.43 12.09 -12.76
N ARG A 187 3.86 11.58 -13.86
CA ARG A 187 2.75 12.23 -14.58
C ARG A 187 1.52 12.43 -13.70
N TYR A 188 1.18 11.45 -12.86
CA TYR A 188 0.10 11.58 -11.91
C TYR A 188 0.41 12.65 -10.85
N LEU A 189 1.64 12.66 -10.30
CA LEU A 189 2.07 13.67 -9.33
C LEU A 189 2.07 15.08 -9.92
N GLU A 190 2.50 15.25 -11.18
CA GLU A 190 2.38 16.50 -11.92
C GLU A 190 0.92 16.96 -12.03
N HIS A 191 -0.01 16.02 -12.31
CA HIS A 191 -1.44 16.32 -12.41
C HIS A 191 -2.07 16.79 -11.10
N ILE A 192 -1.65 16.21 -9.95
CA ILE A 192 -2.16 16.59 -8.64
C ILE A 192 -1.34 17.70 -7.94
N GLY A 193 -0.35 18.29 -8.65
CA GLY A 193 0.45 19.41 -8.12
C GLY A 193 1.56 19.02 -7.14
N HIS A 194 1.94 17.75 -7.09
CA HIS A 194 2.96 17.21 -6.18
C HIS A 194 4.21 16.73 -6.93
N CYS A 195 4.78 17.58 -7.75
CA CYS A 195 6.00 17.30 -8.52
C CYS A 195 7.28 17.79 -7.78
N ALA A 196 8.45 17.58 -8.37
CA ALA A 196 9.72 18.06 -7.82
C ALA A 196 9.72 19.58 -7.61
N GLN A 197 9.10 20.34 -8.50
CA GLN A 197 8.98 21.81 -8.41
C GLN A 197 8.14 22.27 -7.21
N SER A 198 7.22 21.45 -6.73
CA SER A 198 6.43 21.72 -5.51
C SER A 198 7.14 21.28 -4.22
N GLY A 199 8.42 20.90 -4.29
CA GLY A 199 9.23 20.50 -3.16
C GLY A 199 9.15 19.01 -2.81
N THR A 200 8.49 18.17 -3.64
CA THR A 200 8.55 16.71 -3.48
C THR A 200 9.93 16.20 -3.90
N ARG A 201 10.51 15.32 -3.10
CA ARG A 201 11.81 14.68 -3.34
C ARG A 201 11.70 13.16 -3.38
N ASP A 202 10.99 12.58 -2.42
CA ASP A 202 10.89 11.13 -2.25
C ASP A 202 9.46 10.65 -2.49
N VAL A 203 9.33 9.58 -3.25
CA VAL A 203 8.05 8.96 -3.62
C VAL A 203 8.05 7.51 -3.13
N PHE A 204 7.21 7.22 -2.16
CA PHE A 204 7.04 5.89 -1.59
C PHE A 204 5.76 5.26 -2.14
N PHE A 205 5.86 4.04 -2.70
CA PHE A 205 4.72 3.39 -3.34
C PHE A 205 4.77 1.86 -3.23
N GLY A 206 3.65 1.19 -3.47
CA GLY A 206 3.48 -0.27 -3.49
C GLY A 206 3.08 -0.80 -4.87
N HIS A 207 2.03 -1.63 -4.92
CA HIS A 207 1.30 -2.13 -6.10
C HIS A 207 2.09 -3.04 -7.05
N THR A 208 3.34 -2.71 -7.33
CA THR A 208 4.15 -3.48 -8.30
C THR A 208 4.79 -4.72 -7.69
N HIS A 209 4.71 -4.89 -6.36
CA HIS A 209 5.31 -5.97 -5.56
C HIS A 209 6.82 -6.13 -5.78
N ARG A 210 7.50 -5.07 -6.23
CA ARG A 210 8.92 -5.10 -6.56
C ARG A 210 9.67 -4.09 -5.73
N PRO A 211 10.52 -4.53 -4.80
CA PRO A 211 11.36 -3.63 -4.02
C PRO A 211 12.18 -2.71 -4.92
N LEU A 212 12.23 -1.46 -4.54
CA LEU A 212 12.97 -0.40 -5.20
C LEU A 212 13.50 0.55 -4.14
N SER A 213 14.74 1.00 -4.27
CA SER A 213 15.31 1.97 -3.36
C SER A 213 16.07 3.03 -4.15
N GLY A 214 15.64 4.29 -4.03
CA GLY A 214 16.36 5.45 -4.55
C GLY A 214 16.44 5.55 -6.08
N TYR A 215 15.49 4.97 -6.84
CA TYR A 215 15.49 5.13 -8.28
C TYR A 215 15.15 6.57 -8.67
N GLU A 216 16.07 7.23 -9.35
CA GLU A 216 15.91 8.64 -9.71
C GLU A 216 15.22 8.81 -11.07
N HIS A 217 14.21 9.69 -11.11
CA HIS A 217 13.55 10.11 -12.33
C HIS A 217 12.98 11.53 -12.19
N LYS A 218 13.34 12.45 -13.07
CA LYS A 218 12.87 13.86 -13.11
C LYS A 218 12.96 14.58 -11.75
N GLY A 219 14.05 14.40 -11.02
CA GLY A 219 14.29 15.04 -9.73
C GLY A 219 13.52 14.42 -8.55
N LEU A 220 12.87 13.26 -8.74
CA LEU A 220 12.20 12.47 -7.73
C LEU A 220 12.96 11.16 -7.48
N ARG A 221 13.02 10.70 -6.23
CA ARG A 221 13.55 9.40 -5.84
C ARG A 221 12.40 8.45 -5.48
N PHE A 222 12.38 7.27 -6.07
CA PHE A 222 11.31 6.29 -5.95
C PHE A 222 11.70 5.11 -5.08
N HIS A 223 10.80 4.72 -4.16
CA HIS A 223 10.99 3.64 -3.21
C HIS A 223 9.76 2.74 -3.16
N ASN A 224 9.96 1.42 -3.10
CA ASN A 224 8.89 0.44 -3.03
C ASN A 224 9.25 -0.68 -2.05
N ALA A 225 8.33 -1.01 -1.14
CA ALA A 225 8.54 -2.02 -0.09
C ALA A 225 8.57 -3.47 -0.63
N GLY A 226 8.06 -3.71 -1.84
CA GLY A 226 7.73 -5.06 -2.29
C GLY A 226 6.42 -5.56 -1.66
N ALA A 227 6.24 -6.88 -1.61
CA ALA A 227 5.06 -7.49 -1.01
C ALA A 227 5.43 -8.79 -0.29
N PRO A 228 4.93 -9.04 0.94
CA PRO A 228 5.20 -10.27 1.69
C PRO A 228 4.31 -11.42 1.20
N ILE A 229 4.40 -11.74 -0.07
CA ILE A 229 3.74 -12.89 -0.69
C ILE A 229 4.77 -13.97 -1.03
N LYS A 230 4.34 -15.23 -1.03
CA LYS A 230 5.21 -16.38 -1.26
C LYS A 230 6.10 -16.18 -2.49
N GLY A 231 7.41 -16.16 -2.28
CA GLY A 231 8.40 -16.02 -3.35
C GLY A 231 8.76 -14.59 -3.76
N SER A 232 8.13 -13.56 -3.19
CA SER A 232 8.47 -12.15 -3.44
C SER A 232 9.30 -11.57 -2.31
N PRO A 233 10.26 -10.69 -2.61
CA PRO A 233 10.99 -9.96 -1.57
C PRO A 233 10.11 -8.83 -1.00
N PHE A 234 10.29 -8.58 0.30
CA PHE A 234 9.61 -7.54 1.05
C PHE A 234 10.56 -6.90 2.05
N GLN A 235 10.36 -5.63 2.34
CA GLN A 235 11.07 -4.88 3.38
C GLN A 235 10.18 -3.78 3.96
N ILE A 236 10.36 -3.47 5.23
CA ILE A 236 9.81 -2.25 5.82
C ILE A 236 10.72 -1.11 5.39
N LEU A 237 10.16 -0.10 4.72
CA LEU A 237 10.93 1.08 4.32
C LEU A 237 11.07 2.05 5.50
N GLU A 238 12.20 2.70 5.57
CA GLU A 238 12.54 3.70 6.57
C GLU A 238 12.88 5.02 5.88
N ALA A 239 12.38 6.12 6.43
CA ALA A 239 12.70 7.47 5.98
C ALA A 239 12.79 8.42 7.17
N THR A 240 13.52 9.51 7.00
CA THR A 240 13.52 10.68 7.90
C THR A 240 13.14 11.89 7.06
N ILE A 241 12.13 12.63 7.48
CA ILE A 241 11.51 13.71 6.72
C ILE A 241 11.57 15.02 7.52
#